data_626efd85c4756a83095e7035e5c399c6
#
_entry.id   626efd85c4756a83095e7035e5c399c6
#
_cell.length_a   1.000
_cell.length_b   1.000
_cell.length_c   1.000
_cell.angle_alpha   90.00
_cell.angle_beta   90.00
_cell.angle_gamma   90.00
#
_symmetry.space_group_name_H-M   'P 1'
#
loop_
_entity.id
_entity.type
_entity.pdbx_description
1 polymer ?
#
loop_
_entity_poly.entity_id
_entity_poly.type
_entity_poly.pdbx_seq_one_letter_code
_entity_poly.pdbx_strand_id
1 'polypeptide(L)'
;MKLEMRGNAFYIDGRRSEFFSGEIPYFRVPKRNWKKVMRLWKEAGGNCIASYCPWLVHEPEEGVFRFDCGDGITDLSEFLETAAESGLGVILRPGPYVYSEFRHGGLPGWLLEKYPEIHALDRKGKYIRKGATVTYLHPVFMEKVERYMDRICPIIAKYTAANGGPVVMLQPDNEIYGLQIWNGDYDFSPAYAQFGQENGRSPRFLEKRFGSVEAVNKRYGTCHRSFTEFSPSDEPASGHAKWLWNKDWFDFYTQCGDEYIRFLIGLFEKNGAGCLYSINAGNAGMNTYFRNIKQEYGDRLLLGSDHYYTLGQEFAQNNPTPQIFMRFWLSFQLLRLMKNPPSVLEFQFGTYADWPPCCPEDLEANLKMHLALGMQGFNGYIFAGGPNIKGEGRFSDNYDFCAPVGPDGNPRPAYDVIKSVGRLLADHPEIVSDRPVAEVQTYLQTDCLNSYYLWGTINDETCAEPGMMSLFVQKGIGTTLLSSGIQNVGCDWETADRGLPLILPCCGMLSEAEQRAAVDFLEQGGSILCLPVMPHYDENLENAPCFPITSARSPAAGCAMLISPWPGSTISPADRGFIPSKKCRPMPKRSGATDFPAKPPRSSKPCRPAADSLCWAPCGGIPSGNRTARWRTS
;
A
#
# COMPACT_ATOMS: atom_id res chain seq x y z
N MET A 1 2.51 -24.01 16.78
CA MET A 1 2.91 -22.59 16.90
C MET A 1 1.65 -21.73 16.99
N LYS A 2 1.57 -20.84 17.98
CA LYS A 2 0.48 -19.87 18.14
C LYS A 2 1.03 -18.47 17.85
N LEU A 3 0.58 -17.85 16.77
CA LEU A 3 0.92 -16.46 16.44
C LEU A 3 -0.17 -15.53 16.98
N GLU A 4 0.22 -14.50 17.70
CA GLU A 4 -0.66 -13.45 18.23
C GLU A 4 -0.08 -12.09 17.92
N MET A 5 -0.97 -11.10 17.77
CA MET A 5 -0.62 -9.70 17.67
C MET A 5 -1.21 -8.97 18.89
N ARG A 6 -0.43 -8.05 19.48
CA ARG A 6 -0.87 -7.19 20.59
C ARG A 6 -0.33 -5.79 20.35
N GLY A 7 -1.22 -4.91 19.87
CA GLY A 7 -0.83 -3.57 19.43
C GLY A 7 0.26 -3.61 18.37
N ASN A 8 1.39 -2.98 18.66
CA ASN A 8 2.53 -2.87 17.73
C ASN A 8 3.55 -4.01 17.83
N ALA A 9 3.18 -5.21 18.29
CA ALA A 9 4.13 -6.31 18.48
C ALA A 9 3.51 -7.68 18.16
N PHE A 10 4.36 -8.60 17.68
CA PHE A 10 4.03 -10.01 17.52
C PHE A 10 4.46 -10.84 18.73
N TYR A 11 3.73 -11.92 18.95
CA TYR A 11 4.03 -12.94 19.96
C TYR A 11 3.87 -14.32 19.35
N ILE A 12 4.90 -15.14 19.48
CA ILE A 12 4.88 -16.56 19.09
C ILE A 12 4.95 -17.39 20.38
N ASP A 13 3.94 -18.24 20.59
CA ASP A 13 3.78 -19.06 21.79
C ASP A 13 3.94 -18.25 23.09
N GLY A 14 3.38 -17.04 23.09
CA GLY A 14 3.35 -16.10 24.22
C GLY A 14 4.63 -15.29 24.43
N ARG A 15 5.68 -15.48 23.62
CA ARG A 15 6.93 -14.71 23.67
C ARG A 15 6.95 -13.68 22.56
N ARG A 16 7.38 -12.44 22.87
CA ARG A 16 7.61 -11.43 21.85
C ARG A 16 8.63 -11.94 20.84
N SER A 17 8.30 -11.85 19.57
CA SER A 17 9.10 -12.41 18.48
C SER A 17 8.85 -11.66 17.19
N GLU A 18 9.78 -11.80 16.26
CA GLU A 18 9.59 -11.39 14.87
C GLU A 18 8.75 -12.43 14.11
N PHE A 19 8.07 -11.94 13.08
CA PHE A 19 7.36 -12.76 12.11
C PHE A 19 8.19 -12.84 10.82
N PHE A 20 8.85 -13.97 10.60
CA PHE A 20 9.77 -14.17 9.49
C PHE A 20 9.22 -15.25 8.55
N SER A 21 8.57 -14.84 7.45
CA SER A 21 7.92 -15.70 6.47
C SER A 21 8.58 -15.62 5.09
N GLY A 22 8.51 -16.71 4.33
CA GLY A 22 8.92 -16.78 2.93
C GLY A 22 7.85 -17.46 2.07
N GLU A 23 7.55 -16.87 0.91
CA GLU A 23 6.56 -17.40 -0.02
C GLU A 23 7.09 -18.66 -0.71
N ILE A 24 6.36 -19.77 -0.53
CA ILE A 24 6.61 -21.07 -1.17
C ILE A 24 5.31 -21.52 -1.85
N PRO A 25 5.07 -21.13 -3.12
CA PRO A 25 3.85 -21.49 -3.82
C PRO A 25 3.84 -23.00 -4.13
N TYR A 26 3.04 -23.79 -3.37
CA TYR A 26 2.98 -25.24 -3.52
C TYR A 26 2.63 -25.69 -4.94
N PHE A 27 1.81 -24.92 -5.66
CA PHE A 27 1.38 -25.19 -7.02
C PHE A 27 2.47 -24.91 -8.09
N ARG A 28 3.63 -24.37 -7.70
CA ARG A 28 4.78 -24.11 -8.59
C ARG A 28 6.04 -24.84 -8.16
N VAL A 29 6.32 -24.87 -6.86
CA VAL A 29 7.49 -25.59 -6.34
C VAL A 29 7.24 -27.09 -6.48
N PRO A 30 8.10 -27.84 -7.22
CA PRO A 30 7.91 -29.28 -7.37
C PRO A 30 7.77 -29.99 -6.03
N LYS A 31 6.76 -30.81 -5.85
CA LYS A 31 6.39 -31.49 -4.60
C LYS A 31 7.59 -32.20 -3.95
N ARG A 32 8.44 -32.88 -4.75
CA ARG A 32 9.68 -33.54 -4.27
C ARG A 32 10.66 -32.58 -3.57
N ASN A 33 10.54 -31.28 -3.77
CA ASN A 33 11.43 -30.25 -3.20
C ASN A 33 10.84 -29.57 -1.96
N TRP A 34 9.54 -29.75 -1.62
CA TRP A 34 8.91 -29.03 -0.50
C TRP A 34 9.69 -29.17 0.81
N LYS A 35 9.98 -30.39 1.25
CA LYS A 35 10.76 -30.63 2.49
C LYS A 35 12.14 -29.96 2.46
N LYS A 36 12.82 -30.03 1.31
CA LYS A 36 14.14 -29.41 1.13
C LYS A 36 14.06 -27.89 1.23
N VAL A 37 13.10 -27.26 0.54
CA VAL A 37 12.92 -25.80 0.52
C VAL A 37 12.50 -25.29 1.90
N MET A 38 11.58 -25.95 2.58
CA MET A 38 11.16 -25.61 3.94
C MET A 38 12.30 -25.74 4.96
N ARG A 39 13.15 -26.76 4.81
CA ARG A 39 14.36 -26.91 5.66
C ARG A 39 15.32 -25.75 5.44
N LEU A 40 15.61 -25.39 4.18
CA LEU A 40 16.46 -24.23 3.86
C LEU A 40 15.91 -22.94 4.48
N TRP A 41 14.59 -22.74 4.40
CA TRP A 41 13.93 -21.59 5.01
C TRP A 41 14.12 -21.55 6.53
N LYS A 42 13.95 -22.68 7.18
CA LYS A 42 14.16 -22.80 8.64
C LYS A 42 15.62 -22.59 9.04
N GLU A 43 16.59 -23.11 8.25
CA GLU A 43 18.02 -22.88 8.43
C GLU A 43 18.42 -21.39 8.25
N ALA A 44 17.63 -20.63 7.50
CA ALA A 44 17.79 -19.20 7.34
C ALA A 44 17.11 -18.37 8.46
N GLY A 45 16.53 -19.01 9.48
CA GLY A 45 15.89 -18.36 10.61
C GLY A 45 14.38 -18.16 10.45
N GLY A 46 13.78 -18.63 9.35
CA GLY A 46 12.35 -18.51 9.11
C GLY A 46 11.49 -19.31 10.08
N ASN A 47 10.38 -18.73 10.53
CA ASN A 47 9.42 -19.36 11.44
C ASN A 47 8.04 -19.61 10.81
N CYS A 48 7.76 -18.93 9.71
CA CYS A 48 6.54 -19.09 8.92
C CYS A 48 6.86 -19.25 7.44
N ILE A 49 5.92 -19.80 6.68
CA ILE A 49 5.90 -19.75 5.22
C ILE A 49 4.56 -19.18 4.77
N ALA A 50 4.50 -18.68 3.54
CA ALA A 50 3.25 -18.28 2.92
C ALA A 50 2.99 -19.03 1.62
N SER A 51 1.73 -19.19 1.25
CA SER A 51 1.34 -19.65 -0.06
C SER A 51 -0.06 -19.18 -0.45
N TYR A 52 -0.24 -18.82 -1.70
CA TYR A 52 -1.56 -18.64 -2.29
C TYR A 52 -2.24 -19.98 -2.57
N CYS A 53 -3.59 -19.96 -2.62
CA CYS A 53 -4.39 -21.05 -3.16
C CYS A 53 -5.18 -20.51 -4.35
N PRO A 54 -4.63 -20.53 -5.56
CA PRO A 54 -5.28 -19.91 -6.71
C PRO A 54 -6.58 -20.63 -7.10
N TRP A 55 -7.66 -19.89 -7.21
CA TRP A 55 -8.98 -20.43 -7.55
C TRP A 55 -8.95 -21.19 -8.87
N LEU A 56 -8.27 -20.66 -9.91
CA LEU A 56 -8.13 -21.34 -11.21
C LEU A 56 -7.51 -22.75 -11.12
N VAL A 57 -6.69 -23.00 -10.09
CA VAL A 57 -6.05 -24.32 -9.85
C VAL A 57 -7.07 -25.31 -9.30
N HIS A 58 -7.91 -24.83 -8.38
CA HIS A 58 -8.82 -25.69 -7.61
C HIS A 58 -10.22 -25.80 -8.21
N GLU A 59 -10.59 -24.94 -9.16
CA GLU A 59 -11.83 -25.02 -9.94
C GLU A 59 -11.54 -24.62 -11.40
N PRO A 60 -10.80 -25.46 -12.16
CA PRO A 60 -10.41 -25.16 -13.54
C PRO A 60 -11.61 -25.04 -14.50
N GLU A 61 -12.70 -25.74 -14.20
CA GLU A 61 -13.98 -25.66 -14.87
C GLU A 61 -15.08 -25.42 -13.83
N GLU A 62 -16.14 -24.71 -14.21
CA GLU A 62 -17.22 -24.37 -13.29
C GLU A 62 -17.87 -25.61 -12.66
N GLY A 63 -17.76 -25.71 -11.31
CA GLY A 63 -18.28 -26.83 -10.53
C GLY A 63 -17.37 -28.05 -10.46
N VAL A 64 -16.24 -28.06 -11.16
CA VAL A 64 -15.25 -29.16 -11.12
C VAL A 64 -14.12 -28.79 -10.15
N PHE A 65 -14.24 -29.24 -8.91
CA PHE A 65 -13.25 -28.96 -7.87
C PHE A 65 -12.16 -30.02 -7.83
N ARG A 66 -10.91 -29.58 -7.65
CA ARG A 66 -9.71 -30.42 -7.55
C ARG A 66 -8.92 -30.06 -6.31
N PHE A 67 -8.88 -30.96 -5.35
CA PHE A 67 -8.06 -30.86 -4.15
C PHE A 67 -7.41 -32.21 -3.90
N ASP A 68 -6.15 -32.19 -3.49
CA ASP A 68 -5.38 -33.38 -3.07
C ASP A 68 -5.40 -34.53 -4.09
N CYS A 69 -5.19 -34.18 -5.37
CA CYS A 69 -5.23 -35.14 -6.49
C CYS A 69 -3.92 -35.96 -6.64
N GLY A 70 -2.91 -35.71 -5.85
CA GLY A 70 -1.59 -36.36 -5.94
C GLY A 70 -0.72 -35.85 -7.09
N ASP A 71 -1.08 -34.71 -7.70
CA ASP A 71 -0.41 -34.16 -8.87
C ASP A 71 0.70 -33.14 -8.54
N GLY A 72 0.88 -32.79 -7.27
CA GLY A 72 1.84 -31.82 -6.79
C GLY A 72 1.46 -30.36 -7.07
N ILE A 73 0.25 -30.12 -7.59
CA ILE A 73 -0.30 -28.81 -7.91
C ILE A 73 -1.52 -28.50 -7.06
N THR A 74 -2.36 -29.49 -6.84
CA THR A 74 -3.60 -29.39 -6.06
C THR A 74 -3.46 -29.92 -4.63
N ASP A 75 -2.27 -30.41 -4.22
CA ASP A 75 -2.02 -31.18 -2.99
C ASP A 75 -1.86 -30.24 -1.77
N LEU A 76 -2.89 -29.46 -1.47
CA LEU A 76 -2.87 -28.50 -0.36
C LEU A 76 -2.68 -29.17 0.99
N SER A 77 -3.39 -30.26 1.26
CA SER A 77 -3.32 -30.95 2.55
C SER A 77 -1.90 -31.46 2.84
N GLU A 78 -1.26 -32.14 1.88
CA GLU A 78 0.10 -32.66 2.05
C GLU A 78 1.14 -31.53 2.18
N PHE A 79 0.93 -30.39 1.51
CA PHE A 79 1.79 -29.21 1.70
C PHE A 79 1.70 -28.68 3.13
N LEU A 80 0.49 -28.58 3.69
CA LEU A 80 0.27 -28.14 5.08
C LEU A 80 0.84 -29.13 6.09
N GLU A 81 0.70 -30.43 5.85
CA GLU A 81 1.32 -31.49 6.66
C GLU A 81 2.86 -31.41 6.64
N THR A 82 3.43 -31.17 5.45
CA THR A 82 4.89 -30.98 5.29
C THR A 82 5.39 -29.75 6.04
N ALA A 83 4.61 -28.65 6.07
CA ALA A 83 4.92 -27.46 6.85
C ALA A 83 4.87 -27.75 8.36
N ALA A 84 3.84 -28.47 8.83
CA ALA A 84 3.71 -28.90 10.22
C ALA A 84 4.89 -29.78 10.66
N GLU A 85 5.26 -30.79 9.86
CA GLU A 85 6.43 -31.65 10.10
C GLU A 85 7.74 -30.86 10.17
N SER A 86 7.83 -29.78 9.38
CA SER A 86 8.98 -28.87 9.39
C SER A 86 8.96 -27.90 10.57
N GLY A 87 7.89 -27.86 11.38
CA GLY A 87 7.71 -26.94 12.50
C GLY A 87 7.60 -25.48 12.07
N LEU A 88 6.94 -25.22 10.92
CA LEU A 88 6.70 -23.90 10.36
C LEU A 88 5.22 -23.54 10.45
N GLY A 89 4.94 -22.28 10.83
CA GLY A 89 3.59 -21.72 10.65
C GLY A 89 3.30 -21.41 9.19
N VAL A 90 2.02 -21.33 8.83
CA VAL A 90 1.60 -21.03 7.47
C VAL A 90 0.67 -19.83 7.44
N ILE A 91 1.00 -18.85 6.59
CA ILE A 91 0.06 -17.85 6.10
C ILE A 91 -0.55 -18.42 4.84
N LEU A 92 -1.86 -18.66 4.84
CA LEU A 92 -2.54 -19.14 3.65
C LEU A 92 -3.37 -18.04 3.03
N ARG A 93 -3.32 -17.95 1.70
CA ARG A 93 -3.95 -16.88 0.93
C ARG A 93 -4.93 -17.50 -0.08
N PRO A 94 -6.17 -17.83 0.35
CA PRO A 94 -7.12 -18.57 -0.50
C PRO A 94 -7.79 -17.73 -1.58
N GLY A 95 -7.47 -16.47 -1.68
CA GLY A 95 -8.07 -15.58 -2.66
C GLY A 95 -9.41 -14.99 -2.20
N PRO A 96 -10.33 -14.71 -3.13
CA PRO A 96 -10.49 -15.24 -4.50
C PRO A 96 -9.48 -14.75 -5.55
N TYR A 97 -9.09 -13.48 -5.50
CA TYR A 97 -8.04 -12.92 -6.35
C TYR A 97 -6.69 -13.11 -5.64
N VAL A 98 -5.66 -13.58 -6.35
CA VAL A 98 -4.34 -13.84 -5.76
C VAL A 98 -3.21 -13.12 -6.49
N TYR A 99 -3.50 -12.50 -7.64
CA TYR A 99 -2.51 -12.02 -8.60
C TYR A 99 -1.49 -13.11 -8.96
N SER A 100 -0.47 -13.25 -8.14
CA SER A 100 0.56 -14.30 -8.23
C SER A 100 1.04 -14.57 -9.67
N GLU A 101 1.05 -13.49 -10.48
CA GLU A 101 1.45 -13.43 -11.88
C GLU A 101 0.75 -14.46 -12.79
N PHE A 102 -0.48 -14.81 -12.44
CA PHE A 102 -1.40 -15.50 -13.33
C PHE A 102 -2.08 -14.55 -14.31
N ARG A 103 -2.50 -15.07 -15.47
CA ARG A 103 -3.12 -14.32 -16.56
C ARG A 103 -4.33 -13.47 -16.10
N HIS A 104 -5.18 -14.02 -15.26
CA HIS A 104 -6.39 -13.40 -14.71
C HIS A 104 -6.29 -13.14 -13.21
N GLY A 105 -5.06 -13.01 -12.69
CA GLY A 105 -4.86 -12.84 -11.25
C GLY A 105 -5.30 -14.02 -10.42
N GLY A 106 -5.31 -15.23 -11.00
CA GLY A 106 -5.72 -16.47 -10.33
C GLY A 106 -7.23 -16.74 -10.34
N LEU A 107 -8.03 -15.83 -10.92
CA LEU A 107 -9.44 -16.09 -11.18
C LEU A 107 -9.60 -17.09 -12.33
N PRO A 108 -10.56 -18.02 -12.27
CA PRO A 108 -10.82 -18.95 -13.36
C PRO A 108 -11.29 -18.25 -14.63
N GLY A 109 -10.78 -18.67 -15.80
CA GLY A 109 -11.17 -18.11 -17.09
C GLY A 109 -12.68 -18.22 -17.35
N TRP A 110 -13.29 -19.38 -17.00
CA TRP A 110 -14.73 -19.60 -17.14
C TRP A 110 -15.57 -18.54 -16.40
N LEU A 111 -15.11 -18.03 -15.24
CA LEU A 111 -15.82 -17.02 -14.46
C LEU A 111 -15.93 -15.69 -15.23
N LEU A 112 -14.83 -15.26 -15.82
CA LEU A 112 -14.76 -13.99 -16.55
C LEU A 112 -15.44 -14.06 -17.92
N GLU A 113 -15.48 -15.24 -18.54
CA GLU A 113 -16.07 -15.45 -19.86
C GLU A 113 -17.59 -15.63 -19.78
N LYS A 114 -18.07 -16.41 -18.80
CA LYS A 114 -19.51 -16.70 -18.65
C LYS A 114 -20.29 -15.57 -17.98
N TYR A 115 -19.62 -14.77 -17.14
CA TYR A 115 -20.23 -13.71 -16.32
C TYR A 115 -19.57 -12.35 -16.57
N PRO A 116 -19.60 -11.82 -17.82
CA PRO A 116 -18.91 -10.57 -18.16
C PRO A 116 -19.41 -9.36 -17.36
N GLU A 117 -20.60 -9.42 -16.78
CA GLU A 117 -21.20 -8.39 -15.94
C GLU A 117 -20.45 -8.15 -14.62
N ILE A 118 -19.61 -9.09 -14.19
CA ILE A 118 -18.81 -8.94 -12.96
C ILE A 118 -17.60 -8.03 -13.11
N HIS A 119 -17.25 -7.62 -14.34
CA HIS A 119 -16.10 -6.75 -14.54
C HIS A 119 -16.33 -5.35 -13.99
N ALA A 120 -15.32 -4.80 -13.32
CA ALA A 120 -15.34 -3.44 -12.80
C ALA A 120 -15.33 -2.40 -13.93
N LEU A 121 -16.13 -1.34 -13.78
CA LEU A 121 -16.29 -0.28 -14.75
C LEU A 121 -15.78 1.05 -14.21
N ASP A 122 -15.11 1.82 -15.06
CA ASP A 122 -14.74 3.20 -14.77
C ASP A 122 -15.97 4.13 -14.81
N ARG A 123 -15.80 5.40 -14.46
CA ARG A 123 -16.86 6.42 -14.48
C ARG A 123 -17.46 6.70 -15.87
N LYS A 124 -16.84 6.19 -16.93
CA LYS A 124 -17.31 6.28 -18.32
C LYS A 124 -17.99 4.99 -18.79
N GLY A 125 -18.18 4.01 -17.88
CA GLY A 125 -18.77 2.72 -18.18
C GLY A 125 -17.86 1.79 -19.00
N LYS A 126 -16.55 2.03 -19.02
CA LYS A 126 -15.57 1.16 -19.66
C LYS A 126 -14.96 0.23 -18.63
N TYR A 127 -14.55 -0.97 -19.06
CA TYR A 127 -13.79 -1.87 -18.20
C TYR A 127 -12.50 -1.20 -17.71
N ILE A 128 -12.28 -1.17 -16.40
CA ILE A 128 -11.04 -0.65 -15.80
C ILE A 128 -9.85 -1.42 -16.34
N ARG A 129 -9.92 -2.76 -16.28
CA ARG A 129 -8.96 -3.67 -16.89
C ARG A 129 -9.64 -4.99 -17.22
N LYS A 130 -10.09 -5.12 -18.45
CA LYS A 130 -10.81 -6.32 -18.89
C LYS A 130 -10.00 -7.59 -18.59
N GLY A 131 -10.68 -8.57 -17.98
CA GLY A 131 -10.10 -9.87 -17.66
C GLY A 131 -9.17 -9.89 -16.44
N ALA A 132 -9.15 -8.82 -15.63
CA ALA A 132 -8.32 -8.79 -14.41
C ALA A 132 -9.00 -8.08 -13.23
N THR A 133 -9.90 -7.12 -13.45
CA THR A 133 -10.61 -6.42 -12.37
C THR A 133 -12.06 -6.83 -12.33
N VAL A 134 -12.54 -7.13 -11.14
CA VAL A 134 -13.94 -7.50 -10.87
C VAL A 134 -14.57 -6.50 -9.90
N THR A 135 -15.88 -6.40 -9.96
CA THR A 135 -16.72 -5.69 -9.00
C THR A 135 -16.86 -6.55 -7.75
N TYR A 136 -16.17 -6.17 -6.66
CA TYR A 136 -16.09 -6.97 -5.44
C TYR A 136 -17.46 -7.34 -4.84
N LEU A 137 -18.43 -6.44 -4.88
CA LEU A 137 -19.75 -6.62 -4.31
C LEU A 137 -20.81 -7.00 -5.37
N HIS A 138 -20.40 -7.51 -6.53
CA HIS A 138 -21.34 -8.00 -7.53
C HIS A 138 -22.00 -9.29 -7.02
N PRO A 139 -23.36 -9.40 -7.01
CA PRO A 139 -24.05 -10.57 -6.45
C PRO A 139 -23.59 -11.91 -7.03
N VAL A 140 -23.40 -11.98 -8.36
CA VAL A 140 -22.90 -13.18 -9.04
C VAL A 140 -21.48 -13.51 -8.61
N PHE A 141 -20.60 -12.51 -8.52
CA PHE A 141 -19.23 -12.74 -8.07
C PHE A 141 -19.20 -13.26 -6.62
N MET A 142 -19.95 -12.62 -5.72
CA MET A 142 -20.05 -13.05 -4.32
C MET A 142 -20.59 -14.49 -4.19
N GLU A 143 -21.63 -14.85 -4.96
CA GLU A 143 -22.18 -16.22 -4.99
C GLU A 143 -21.11 -17.25 -5.41
N LYS A 144 -20.36 -16.96 -6.47
CA LYS A 144 -19.31 -17.87 -6.95
C LYS A 144 -18.14 -17.97 -5.96
N VAL A 145 -17.76 -16.85 -5.34
CA VAL A 145 -16.76 -16.83 -4.26
C VAL A 145 -17.22 -17.66 -3.07
N GLU A 146 -18.45 -17.49 -2.59
CA GLU A 146 -18.99 -18.28 -1.49
C GLU A 146 -18.92 -19.77 -1.80
N ARG A 147 -19.36 -20.18 -3.01
CA ARG A 147 -19.28 -21.58 -3.45
C ARG A 147 -17.85 -22.13 -3.44
N TYR A 148 -16.87 -21.36 -3.89
CA TYR A 148 -15.46 -21.75 -3.84
C TYR A 148 -14.95 -21.85 -2.40
N MET A 149 -15.25 -20.85 -1.57
CA MET A 149 -14.83 -20.84 -0.15
C MET A 149 -15.48 -21.98 0.64
N ASP A 150 -16.72 -22.35 0.35
CA ASP A 150 -17.40 -23.51 0.98
C ASP A 150 -16.75 -24.86 0.61
N ARG A 151 -15.84 -24.89 -0.39
CA ARG A 151 -15.05 -26.08 -0.74
C ARG A 151 -13.66 -26.08 -0.13
N ILE A 152 -12.95 -24.95 -0.19
CA ILE A 152 -11.56 -24.87 0.28
C ILE A 152 -11.48 -24.68 1.79
N CYS A 153 -12.33 -23.86 2.39
CA CYS A 153 -12.24 -23.53 3.81
C CYS A 153 -12.43 -24.72 4.75
N PRO A 154 -13.29 -25.73 4.50
CA PRO A 154 -13.34 -26.94 5.33
C PRO A 154 -12.05 -27.76 5.31
N ILE A 155 -11.25 -27.69 4.22
CA ILE A 155 -9.91 -28.31 4.17
C ILE A 155 -8.98 -27.50 5.07
N ILE A 156 -8.92 -26.17 4.88
CA ILE A 156 -8.08 -25.26 5.67
C ILE A 156 -8.39 -25.37 7.17
N ALA A 157 -9.67 -25.46 7.53
CA ALA A 157 -10.12 -25.54 8.93
C ALA A 157 -9.45 -26.68 9.70
N LYS A 158 -9.21 -27.82 9.07
CA LYS A 158 -8.52 -28.96 9.71
C LYS A 158 -7.09 -28.63 10.12
N TYR A 159 -6.47 -27.68 9.44
CA TYR A 159 -5.07 -27.32 9.61
C TYR A 159 -4.86 -25.97 10.31
N THR A 160 -5.91 -25.32 10.84
CA THR A 160 -5.75 -24.09 11.62
C THR A 160 -5.00 -24.37 12.93
N ALA A 161 -4.28 -23.38 13.45
CA ALA A 161 -3.59 -23.48 14.73
C ALA A 161 -4.53 -23.81 15.90
N ALA A 162 -5.79 -23.38 15.83
CA ALA A 162 -6.83 -23.74 16.81
C ALA A 162 -7.12 -25.24 16.83
N ASN A 163 -6.95 -25.92 15.71
CA ASN A 163 -7.10 -27.38 15.56
C ASN A 163 -5.76 -28.13 15.59
N GLY A 164 -4.68 -27.47 16.04
CA GLY A 164 -3.34 -28.07 16.17
C GLY A 164 -2.53 -28.09 14.87
N GLY A 165 -3.02 -27.49 13.80
CA GLY A 165 -2.36 -27.42 12.50
C GLY A 165 -1.37 -26.24 12.38
N PRO A 166 -0.73 -26.09 11.21
CA PRO A 166 0.27 -25.07 10.98
C PRO A 166 -0.31 -23.71 10.54
N VAL A 167 -1.59 -23.64 10.09
CA VAL A 167 -2.17 -22.39 9.56
C VAL A 167 -2.41 -21.41 10.71
N VAL A 168 -1.61 -20.35 10.76
CA VAL A 168 -1.63 -19.32 11.82
C VAL A 168 -2.33 -18.04 11.36
N MET A 169 -2.44 -17.82 10.05
CA MET A 169 -3.01 -16.59 9.46
C MET A 169 -3.66 -16.87 8.12
N LEU A 170 -4.77 -16.20 7.85
CA LEU A 170 -5.44 -16.19 6.54
C LEU A 170 -5.44 -14.78 5.96
N GLN A 171 -5.14 -14.66 4.67
CA GLN A 171 -5.28 -13.41 3.93
C GLN A 171 -6.47 -13.50 2.99
N PRO A 172 -7.55 -12.72 3.23
CA PRO A 172 -8.64 -12.61 2.28
C PRO A 172 -8.21 -11.74 1.10
N ASP A 173 -8.35 -12.27 -0.12
CA ASP A 173 -7.99 -11.59 -1.36
C ASP A 173 -6.50 -11.18 -1.44
N ASN A 174 -6.13 -10.39 -2.43
CA ASN A 174 -4.78 -9.83 -2.60
C ASN A 174 -4.84 -8.40 -3.11
N GLU A 175 -4.07 -7.50 -2.49
CA GLU A 175 -3.92 -6.10 -2.91
C GLU A 175 -5.28 -5.44 -3.25
N ILE A 176 -6.25 -5.59 -2.36
CA ILE A 176 -7.60 -5.02 -2.53
C ILE A 176 -7.47 -3.54 -2.93
N TYR A 177 -8.23 -3.10 -3.94
CA TYR A 177 -8.18 -1.82 -4.64
C TYR A 177 -6.98 -1.64 -5.59
N GLY A 178 -5.87 -2.35 -5.45
CA GLY A 178 -4.63 -2.10 -6.18
C GLY A 178 -4.85 -1.99 -7.67
N LEU A 179 -5.39 -3.03 -8.31
CA LEU A 179 -5.59 -3.02 -9.77
C LEU A 179 -6.52 -1.90 -10.27
N GLN A 180 -7.54 -1.54 -9.50
CA GLN A 180 -8.48 -0.48 -9.89
C GLN A 180 -7.77 0.88 -9.81
N ILE A 181 -7.15 1.21 -8.68
CA ILE A 181 -6.46 2.48 -8.45
C ILE A 181 -5.25 2.63 -9.38
N TRP A 182 -4.47 1.58 -9.60
CA TRP A 182 -3.33 1.64 -10.53
C TRP A 182 -3.74 1.81 -12.00
N ASN A 183 -4.98 1.47 -12.35
CA ASN A 183 -5.52 1.78 -13.68
C ASN A 183 -6.31 3.11 -13.71
N GLY A 184 -6.27 3.89 -12.63
CA GLY A 184 -6.65 5.28 -12.60
C GLY A 184 -8.10 5.57 -12.28
N ASP A 185 -8.90 4.60 -11.78
CA ASP A 185 -10.27 4.88 -11.37
C ASP A 185 -10.79 3.91 -10.29
N TYR A 186 -11.91 4.31 -9.66
CA TYR A 186 -12.72 3.47 -8.79
C TYR A 186 -13.66 2.58 -9.61
N ASP A 187 -14.31 1.63 -8.94
CA ASP A 187 -15.37 0.84 -9.53
C ASP A 187 -16.72 1.60 -9.49
N PHE A 188 -17.16 2.07 -10.65
CA PHE A 188 -18.44 2.73 -10.85
C PHE A 188 -19.54 1.79 -11.38
N SER A 189 -19.35 0.49 -11.28
CA SER A 189 -20.36 -0.50 -11.70
C SER A 189 -21.68 -0.27 -10.96
N PRO A 190 -22.84 -0.39 -11.65
CA PRO A 190 -24.13 -0.25 -11.00
C PRO A 190 -24.36 -1.22 -9.83
N ALA A 191 -23.80 -2.44 -9.92
CA ALA A 191 -23.87 -3.43 -8.85
C ALA A 191 -23.03 -3.05 -7.62
N TYR A 192 -21.95 -2.26 -7.79
CA TYR A 192 -21.10 -1.81 -6.71
C TYR A 192 -21.73 -0.66 -5.93
N ALA A 193 -21.99 0.44 -6.59
CA ALA A 193 -22.47 1.67 -5.96
C ALA A 193 -23.98 1.69 -5.73
N GLN A 194 -24.75 0.99 -6.56
CA GLN A 194 -26.21 0.92 -6.52
C GLN A 194 -26.87 2.29 -6.61
N PHE A 195 -26.37 3.15 -7.51
CA PHE A 195 -26.97 4.43 -7.84
C PHE A 195 -28.44 4.25 -8.30
N GLY A 196 -29.29 5.22 -7.99
CA GLY A 196 -30.69 5.20 -8.40
C GLY A 196 -31.61 4.22 -7.64
N GLN A 197 -31.06 3.42 -6.73
CA GLN A 197 -31.81 2.44 -5.94
C GLN A 197 -32.15 3.01 -4.56
N GLU A 198 -33.41 2.96 -4.13
CA GLU A 198 -33.89 3.58 -2.87
C GLU A 198 -33.09 3.14 -1.64
N ASN A 199 -32.72 1.87 -1.56
CA ASN A 199 -31.91 1.33 -0.48
C ASN A 199 -30.47 0.97 -0.93
N GLY A 200 -30.01 1.61 -2.00
CA GLY A 200 -28.68 1.39 -2.56
C GLY A 200 -27.56 1.83 -1.62
N ARG A 201 -26.35 1.31 -1.85
CA ARG A 201 -25.17 1.66 -1.03
C ARG A 201 -24.85 3.15 -1.06
N SER A 202 -24.83 3.76 -2.25
CA SER A 202 -24.55 5.18 -2.41
C SER A 202 -25.60 6.08 -1.76
N PRO A 203 -26.92 5.93 -2.00
CA PRO A 203 -27.94 6.72 -1.30
C PRO A 203 -27.86 6.62 0.22
N ARG A 204 -27.71 5.40 0.77
CA ARG A 204 -27.57 5.20 2.23
C ARG A 204 -26.29 5.83 2.80
N PHE A 205 -25.18 5.79 2.04
CA PHE A 205 -23.96 6.46 2.46
C PHE A 205 -24.15 7.97 2.54
N LEU A 206 -24.74 8.59 1.50
CA LEU A 206 -24.99 10.03 1.47
C LEU A 206 -25.96 10.46 2.59
N GLU A 207 -27.05 9.72 2.80
CA GLU A 207 -28.00 9.97 3.87
C GLU A 207 -27.34 9.89 5.25
N LYS A 208 -26.60 8.83 5.52
CA LYS A 208 -25.90 8.64 6.80
C LYS A 208 -24.85 9.72 7.07
N ARG A 209 -24.15 10.16 6.01
CA ARG A 209 -23.03 11.10 6.15
C ARG A 209 -23.49 12.54 6.27
N PHE A 210 -24.50 12.95 5.50
CA PHE A 210 -24.91 14.35 5.35
C PHE A 210 -26.28 14.67 5.94
N GLY A 211 -27.08 13.68 6.25
CA GLY A 211 -28.38 13.83 6.92
C GLY A 211 -29.49 14.38 6.04
N SER A 212 -29.21 15.22 5.03
CA SER A 212 -30.21 15.76 4.12
C SER A 212 -29.71 15.92 2.70
N VAL A 213 -30.64 15.90 1.75
CA VAL A 213 -30.37 16.11 0.32
C VAL A 213 -29.85 17.53 0.05
N GLU A 214 -30.35 18.52 0.79
CA GLU A 214 -29.94 19.92 0.69
C GLU A 214 -28.46 20.08 1.07
N ALA A 215 -27.99 19.36 2.08
CA ALA A 215 -26.58 19.41 2.48
C ALA A 215 -25.67 18.87 1.36
N VAL A 216 -26.06 17.76 0.71
CA VAL A 216 -25.31 17.20 -0.43
C VAL A 216 -25.36 18.14 -1.64
N ASN A 217 -26.55 18.72 -1.94
CA ASN A 217 -26.71 19.68 -3.00
C ASN A 217 -25.81 20.90 -2.80
N LYS A 218 -25.77 21.48 -1.59
CA LYS A 218 -24.86 22.59 -1.26
C LYS A 218 -23.39 22.19 -1.50
N ARG A 219 -23.02 20.98 -1.10
CA ARG A 219 -21.63 20.50 -1.17
C ARG A 219 -21.15 20.29 -2.60
N TYR A 220 -22.01 19.76 -3.47
CA TYR A 220 -21.63 19.43 -4.85
C TYR A 220 -22.12 20.44 -5.90
N GLY A 221 -22.92 21.43 -5.49
CA GLY A 221 -23.52 22.41 -6.40
C GLY A 221 -24.63 21.84 -7.28
N THR A 222 -25.38 20.86 -6.77
CA THR A 222 -26.51 20.19 -7.45
C THR A 222 -27.87 20.67 -6.93
N CYS A 223 -28.96 20.14 -7.48
CA CYS A 223 -30.33 20.50 -7.10
C CYS A 223 -31.28 19.28 -7.08
N HIS A 224 -30.80 18.16 -6.62
CA HIS A 224 -31.56 16.90 -6.51
C HIS A 224 -32.65 16.95 -5.42
N ARG A 225 -33.66 16.09 -5.55
CA ARG A 225 -34.81 16.01 -4.63
C ARG A 225 -34.71 14.81 -3.69
N SER A 226 -33.88 13.84 -4.03
CA SER A 226 -33.66 12.63 -3.24
C SER A 226 -32.22 12.15 -3.34
N PHE A 227 -31.77 11.34 -2.38
CA PHE A 227 -30.43 10.72 -2.44
C PHE A 227 -30.26 9.75 -3.62
N THR A 228 -31.35 9.24 -4.18
CA THR A 228 -31.30 8.33 -5.34
C THR A 228 -30.99 9.03 -6.66
N GLU A 229 -31.13 10.35 -6.73
CA GLU A 229 -30.84 11.12 -7.94
C GLU A 229 -29.33 11.37 -8.13
N PHE A 230 -28.51 11.24 -7.06
CA PHE A 230 -27.06 11.40 -7.17
C PHE A 230 -26.41 10.24 -7.93
N SER A 231 -25.50 10.57 -8.83
CA SER A 231 -24.85 9.62 -9.73
C SER A 231 -23.43 10.08 -10.10
N PRO A 232 -22.60 9.26 -10.73
CA PRO A 232 -21.27 9.67 -11.19
C PRO A 232 -21.28 10.86 -12.17
N SER A 233 -22.40 11.11 -12.85
CA SER A 233 -22.53 12.26 -13.76
C SER A 233 -22.61 13.62 -13.05
N ASP A 234 -22.81 13.62 -11.74
CA ASP A 234 -22.87 14.84 -10.91
C ASP A 234 -21.48 15.30 -10.45
N GLU A 235 -20.40 14.62 -10.88
CA GLU A 235 -19.05 15.03 -10.54
C GLU A 235 -18.80 16.49 -10.96
N PRO A 236 -18.49 17.40 -10.02
CA PRO A 236 -18.21 18.79 -10.35
C PRO A 236 -17.02 18.93 -11.29
N ALA A 237 -17.06 19.90 -12.20
CA ALA A 237 -16.03 20.07 -13.22
C ALA A 237 -14.66 20.41 -12.64
N SER A 238 -14.59 21.20 -11.56
CA SER A 238 -13.32 21.66 -10.95
C SER A 238 -13.53 22.25 -9.55
N GLY A 239 -12.44 22.65 -8.91
CA GLY A 239 -12.44 23.42 -7.67
C GLY A 239 -12.80 22.62 -6.42
N HIS A 240 -13.19 23.33 -5.36
CA HIS A 240 -13.48 22.76 -4.05
C HIS A 240 -14.52 21.64 -4.11
N ALA A 241 -15.62 21.85 -4.80
CA ALA A 241 -16.69 20.86 -4.92
C ALA A 241 -16.21 19.56 -5.58
N LYS A 242 -15.34 19.64 -6.59
CA LYS A 242 -14.76 18.45 -7.22
C LYS A 242 -13.86 17.67 -6.26
N TRP A 243 -13.01 18.37 -5.51
CA TRP A 243 -12.13 17.73 -4.56
C TRP A 243 -12.93 17.06 -3.44
N LEU A 244 -13.97 17.74 -2.91
CA LEU A 244 -14.86 17.20 -1.90
C LEU A 244 -15.64 15.98 -2.41
N TRP A 245 -16.11 16.02 -3.66
CA TRP A 245 -16.73 14.87 -4.32
C TRP A 245 -15.79 13.67 -4.34
N ASN A 246 -14.55 13.85 -4.78
CA ASN A 246 -13.59 12.75 -4.88
C ASN A 246 -13.20 12.20 -3.49
N LYS A 247 -13.10 13.07 -2.47
CA LYS A 247 -12.90 12.66 -1.08
C LYS A 247 -14.06 11.81 -0.57
N ASP A 248 -15.29 12.28 -0.76
CA ASP A 248 -16.48 11.56 -0.30
C ASP A 248 -16.67 10.24 -1.05
N TRP A 249 -16.35 10.21 -2.34
CA TRP A 249 -16.32 8.98 -3.12
C TRP A 249 -15.26 8.00 -2.63
N PHE A 250 -14.07 8.48 -2.31
CA PHE A 250 -13.04 7.64 -1.69
C PHE A 250 -13.53 7.00 -0.39
N ASP A 251 -14.15 7.78 0.50
CA ASP A 251 -14.68 7.28 1.76
C ASP A 251 -15.79 6.23 1.53
N PHE A 252 -16.65 6.47 0.53
CA PHE A 252 -17.66 5.50 0.10
C PHE A 252 -17.03 4.21 -0.44
N TYR A 253 -16.02 4.35 -1.29
CA TYR A 253 -15.32 3.23 -1.92
C TYR A 253 -14.61 2.34 -0.90
N THR A 254 -13.92 2.95 0.07
CA THR A 254 -13.26 2.20 1.15
C THR A 254 -14.29 1.54 2.08
N GLN A 255 -15.42 2.18 2.35
CA GLN A 255 -16.52 1.54 3.10
C GLN A 255 -17.07 0.30 2.39
N CYS A 256 -17.23 0.34 1.07
CA CYS A 256 -17.65 -0.83 0.29
C CYS A 256 -16.59 -1.94 0.33
N GLY A 257 -15.32 -1.60 0.31
CA GLY A 257 -14.26 -2.60 0.48
C GLY A 257 -14.22 -3.22 1.87
N ASP A 258 -14.51 -2.44 2.91
CA ASP A 258 -14.70 -2.99 4.26
C ASP A 258 -15.85 -4.02 4.29
N GLU A 259 -16.96 -3.77 3.56
CA GLU A 259 -18.07 -4.72 3.41
C GLU A 259 -17.59 -6.02 2.72
N TYR A 260 -16.78 -5.90 1.67
CA TYR A 260 -16.21 -7.04 0.97
C TYR A 260 -15.25 -7.86 1.85
N ILE A 261 -14.38 -7.19 2.60
CA ILE A 261 -13.45 -7.86 3.52
C ILE A 261 -14.22 -8.61 4.62
N ARG A 262 -15.26 -7.98 5.20
CA ARG A 262 -16.14 -8.66 6.18
C ARG A 262 -16.83 -9.89 5.58
N PHE A 263 -17.28 -9.81 4.34
CA PHE A 263 -17.86 -10.94 3.63
C PHE A 263 -16.87 -12.10 3.54
N LEU A 264 -15.63 -11.86 3.09
CA LEU A 264 -14.62 -12.90 2.97
C LEU A 264 -14.23 -13.51 4.33
N ILE A 265 -13.99 -12.68 5.35
CA ILE A 265 -13.69 -13.15 6.69
C ILE A 265 -14.87 -13.96 7.24
N GLY A 266 -16.10 -13.50 7.01
CA GLY A 266 -17.32 -14.23 7.39
C GLY A 266 -17.41 -15.62 6.77
N LEU A 267 -16.95 -15.79 5.52
CA LEU A 267 -16.87 -17.11 4.88
C LEU A 267 -15.83 -18.02 5.54
N PHE A 268 -14.68 -17.48 5.96
CA PHE A 268 -13.70 -18.26 6.71
C PHE A 268 -14.26 -18.71 8.05
N GLU A 269 -14.89 -17.80 8.80
CA GLU A 269 -15.50 -18.10 10.11
C GLU A 269 -16.66 -19.08 10.01
N LYS A 270 -17.57 -18.89 9.04
CA LYS A 270 -18.69 -19.79 8.74
C LYS A 270 -18.22 -21.23 8.52
N ASN A 271 -17.09 -21.42 7.86
CA ASN A 271 -16.51 -22.71 7.51
C ASN A 271 -15.49 -23.23 8.54
N GLY A 272 -15.38 -22.62 9.72
CA GLY A 272 -14.50 -23.06 10.81
C GLY A 272 -13.02 -22.80 10.60
N ALA A 273 -12.65 -21.98 9.59
CA ALA A 273 -11.25 -21.66 9.28
C ALA A 273 -10.77 -20.36 9.97
N GLY A 274 -11.50 -19.86 10.98
CA GLY A 274 -11.14 -18.61 11.69
C GLY A 274 -9.79 -18.67 12.37
N CYS A 275 -8.94 -17.66 12.12
CA CYS A 275 -7.65 -17.47 12.79
C CYS A 275 -7.26 -15.99 12.81
N LEU A 276 -5.98 -15.63 12.87
CA LEU A 276 -5.50 -14.28 12.60
C LEU A 276 -5.68 -13.97 11.09
N TYR A 277 -6.05 -12.75 10.76
CA TYR A 277 -6.21 -12.31 9.37
C TYR A 277 -5.13 -11.33 8.98
N SER A 278 -4.85 -11.20 7.67
CA SER A 278 -3.95 -10.17 7.17
C SER A 278 -4.51 -9.53 5.90
N ILE A 279 -4.12 -8.29 5.64
CA ILE A 279 -4.38 -7.58 4.38
C ILE A 279 -3.08 -6.95 3.93
N ASN A 280 -2.68 -7.23 2.68
CA ASN A 280 -1.58 -6.55 2.04
C ASN A 280 -2.08 -5.36 1.22
N ALA A 281 -1.55 -4.17 1.54
CA ALA A 281 -1.76 -2.99 0.74
C ALA A 281 -0.75 -3.00 -0.42
N GLY A 282 -1.22 -2.86 -1.65
CA GLY A 282 -0.39 -2.98 -2.87
C GLY A 282 0.72 -1.93 -3.01
N ASN A 283 0.82 -0.97 -2.09
CA ASN A 283 1.97 -0.10 -1.92
C ASN A 283 1.99 0.56 -0.53
N ALA A 284 3.14 1.13 -0.20
CA ALA A 284 3.43 1.75 1.10
C ALA A 284 2.45 2.85 1.54
N GLY A 285 1.82 3.56 0.60
CA GLY A 285 0.88 4.66 0.91
C GLY A 285 -0.58 4.21 1.11
N MET A 286 -0.92 2.96 0.75
CA MET A 286 -2.31 2.49 0.77
C MET A 286 -2.76 1.89 2.10
N ASN A 287 -1.90 1.80 3.11
CA ASN A 287 -2.26 1.23 4.42
C ASN A 287 -3.47 1.95 5.05
N THR A 288 -3.60 3.25 4.85
CA THR A 288 -4.69 4.05 5.41
C THR A 288 -6.07 3.73 4.84
N TYR A 289 -6.14 3.06 3.68
CA TYR A 289 -7.41 2.62 3.06
C TYR A 289 -8.13 1.57 3.90
N PHE A 290 -7.37 0.86 4.74
CA PHE A 290 -7.87 -0.22 5.60
C PHE A 290 -8.03 0.21 7.06
N ARG A 291 -8.01 1.52 7.35
CA ARG A 291 -8.06 2.05 8.72
C ARG A 291 -9.32 1.60 9.47
N ASN A 292 -10.49 1.71 8.83
CA ASN A 292 -11.76 1.38 9.47
C ASN A 292 -11.86 -0.10 9.80
N ILE A 293 -11.52 -0.97 8.85
CA ILE A 293 -11.55 -2.42 9.07
C ILE A 293 -10.52 -2.85 10.12
N LYS A 294 -9.35 -2.18 10.16
CA LYS A 294 -8.36 -2.40 11.22
C LYS A 294 -8.88 -2.01 12.60
N GLN A 295 -9.58 -0.89 12.72
CA GLN A 295 -10.21 -0.50 13.99
C GLN A 295 -11.27 -1.51 14.46
N GLU A 296 -12.05 -2.06 13.53
CA GLU A 296 -13.09 -3.05 13.82
C GLU A 296 -12.52 -4.39 14.30
N TYR A 297 -11.51 -4.91 13.60
CA TYR A 297 -10.93 -6.23 13.92
C TYR A 297 -9.79 -6.16 14.96
N GLY A 298 -9.24 -4.97 15.22
CA GLY A 298 -8.17 -4.77 16.21
C GLY A 298 -6.97 -5.69 16.01
N ASP A 299 -6.59 -6.38 17.08
CA ASP A 299 -5.45 -7.32 17.05
C ASP A 299 -5.71 -8.62 16.29
N ARG A 300 -6.92 -8.83 15.77
CA ARG A 300 -7.22 -9.98 14.88
C ARG A 300 -6.87 -9.73 13.41
N LEU A 301 -6.55 -8.49 13.04
CA LEU A 301 -6.21 -8.12 11.66
C LEU A 301 -4.83 -7.48 11.61
N LEU A 302 -3.90 -8.12 10.90
CA LEU A 302 -2.60 -7.56 10.54
C LEU A 302 -2.73 -6.78 9.23
N LEU A 303 -2.29 -5.54 9.22
CA LEU A 303 -2.03 -4.81 7.99
C LEU A 303 -0.55 -4.87 7.64
N GLY A 304 -0.26 -4.92 6.37
CA GLY A 304 1.08 -4.72 5.83
C GLY A 304 0.99 -4.19 4.43
N SER A 305 2.10 -3.75 3.89
CA SER A 305 2.16 -3.29 2.50
C SER A 305 3.21 -4.06 1.73
N ASP A 306 3.18 -3.91 0.41
CA ASP A 306 4.07 -4.58 -0.50
C ASP A 306 5.21 -3.65 -0.85
N HIS A 307 6.44 -4.10 -0.59
CA HIS A 307 7.66 -3.32 -0.72
C HIS A 307 8.56 -3.91 -1.82
N TYR A 308 8.41 -3.35 -3.01
CA TYR A 308 9.23 -3.66 -4.16
C TYR A 308 10.23 -2.52 -4.39
N TYR A 309 11.46 -2.68 -3.95
CA TYR A 309 12.48 -1.63 -3.95
C TYR A 309 13.14 -1.40 -5.32
N THR A 310 12.98 -2.33 -6.28
CA THR A 310 13.43 -2.13 -7.66
C THR A 310 12.37 -1.47 -8.55
N LEU A 311 11.08 -1.45 -8.12
CA LEU A 311 10.00 -0.82 -8.87
C LEU A 311 10.09 0.70 -8.84
N GLY A 312 10.02 1.34 -10.02
CA GLY A 312 10.06 2.79 -10.16
C GLY A 312 11.45 3.39 -9.92
N GLN A 313 12.51 2.60 -9.95
CA GLN A 313 13.88 3.06 -9.95
C GLN A 313 14.33 3.34 -11.40
N GLU A 314 14.89 4.52 -11.62
CA GLU A 314 15.53 4.82 -12.92
C GLU A 314 16.83 4.04 -13.09
N PHE A 315 17.51 3.72 -11.98
CA PHE A 315 18.78 3.03 -11.96
C PHE A 315 18.76 1.93 -10.90
N ALA A 316 18.78 0.67 -11.34
CA ALA A 316 18.74 -0.48 -10.43
C ALA A 316 19.90 -0.51 -9.42
N GLN A 317 21.06 -0.02 -9.80
CA GLN A 317 22.25 0.03 -8.95
C GLN A 317 22.21 1.08 -7.82
N ASN A 318 21.18 1.90 -7.72
CA ASN A 318 21.07 2.95 -6.72
C ASN A 318 20.10 2.60 -5.57
N ASN A 319 19.95 1.33 -5.27
CA ASN A 319 19.07 0.87 -4.20
C ASN A 319 19.80 0.68 -2.85
N PRO A 320 19.15 1.08 -1.71
CA PRO A 320 17.97 1.94 -1.69
C PRO A 320 18.33 3.42 -1.93
N THR A 321 17.48 4.13 -2.68
CA THR A 321 17.58 5.58 -2.79
C THR A 321 16.94 6.25 -1.55
N PRO A 322 17.28 7.52 -1.22
CA PRO A 322 16.61 8.25 -0.15
C PRO A 322 15.08 8.30 -0.30
N GLN A 323 14.57 8.36 -1.53
CA GLN A 323 13.14 8.36 -1.79
C GLN A 323 12.49 7.03 -1.46
N ILE A 324 13.14 5.91 -1.80
CA ILE A 324 12.67 4.57 -1.43
C ILE A 324 12.71 4.38 0.08
N PHE A 325 13.78 4.81 0.74
CA PHE A 325 13.87 4.82 2.19
C PHE A 325 12.68 5.55 2.83
N MET A 326 12.39 6.77 2.39
CA MET A 326 11.30 7.59 2.94
C MET A 326 9.91 7.05 2.60
N ARG A 327 9.75 6.38 1.47
CA ARG A 327 8.50 5.68 1.11
C ARG A 327 8.20 4.56 2.12
N PHE A 328 9.18 3.75 2.46
CA PHE A 328 9.03 2.66 3.42
C PHE A 328 8.98 3.15 4.88
N TRP A 329 9.72 4.23 5.19
CA TRP A 329 9.55 4.92 6.46
C TRP A 329 8.08 5.33 6.67
N LEU A 330 7.47 6.00 5.69
CA LEU A 330 6.07 6.43 5.77
C LEU A 330 5.13 5.24 6.00
N SER A 331 5.31 4.14 5.28
CA SER A 331 4.53 2.92 5.48
C SER A 331 4.54 2.46 6.94
N PHE A 332 5.73 2.36 7.53
CA PHE A 332 5.87 1.88 8.91
C PHE A 332 5.32 2.86 9.94
N GLN A 333 5.46 4.17 9.72
CA GLN A 333 4.84 5.16 10.60
C GLN A 333 3.31 5.03 10.57
N LEU A 334 2.70 4.92 9.40
CA LEU A 334 1.25 4.72 9.26
C LEU A 334 0.76 3.45 9.95
N LEU A 335 1.48 2.34 9.78
CA LEU A 335 1.13 1.08 10.47
C LEU A 335 1.18 1.26 12.00
N ARG A 336 2.21 1.92 12.54
CA ARG A 336 2.31 2.19 13.99
C ARG A 336 1.15 3.02 14.52
N LEU A 337 0.75 4.08 13.80
CA LEU A 337 -0.39 4.92 14.18
C LEU A 337 -1.71 4.13 14.19
N MET A 338 -1.82 3.08 13.40
CA MET A 338 -2.96 2.16 13.39
C MET A 338 -2.84 1.03 14.43
N LYS A 339 -1.91 1.14 15.38
CA LYS A 339 -1.64 0.09 16.40
C LYS A 339 -1.39 -1.27 15.76
N ASN A 340 -0.51 -1.28 14.77
CA ASN A 340 -0.18 -2.43 13.96
C ASN A 340 1.34 -2.61 13.89
N PRO A 341 1.88 -3.82 14.11
CA PRO A 341 3.32 -4.04 13.97
C PRO A 341 3.80 -3.65 12.58
N PRO A 342 4.88 -2.87 12.42
CA PRO A 342 5.45 -2.57 11.10
C PRO A 342 5.77 -3.87 10.34
N SER A 343 5.01 -4.12 9.27
CA SER A 343 5.05 -5.40 8.55
C SER A 343 5.03 -5.20 7.05
N VAL A 344 5.74 -6.07 6.33
CA VAL A 344 5.78 -6.14 4.88
C VAL A 344 5.25 -7.50 4.46
N LEU A 345 4.08 -7.54 3.83
CA LEU A 345 3.42 -8.80 3.47
C LEU A 345 3.84 -9.32 2.09
N GLU A 346 4.47 -8.47 1.27
CA GLU A 346 5.27 -8.87 0.11
C GLU A 346 6.57 -8.08 0.08
N PHE A 347 7.62 -8.65 0.66
CA PHE A 347 8.95 -8.10 0.60
C PHE A 347 9.67 -8.69 -0.62
N GLN A 348 10.15 -7.86 -1.52
CA GLN A 348 10.82 -8.31 -2.74
C GLN A 348 12.06 -9.16 -2.45
N PHE A 349 11.96 -10.47 -2.71
CA PHE A 349 13.09 -11.42 -2.70
C PHE A 349 13.52 -11.79 -4.11
N GLY A 350 12.60 -11.80 -5.04
CA GLY A 350 12.83 -11.99 -6.46
C GLY A 350 12.51 -10.73 -7.27
N THR A 351 12.45 -10.87 -8.57
CA THR A 351 12.07 -9.80 -9.49
C THR A 351 10.97 -10.28 -10.43
N TYR A 352 10.34 -9.35 -11.17
CA TYR A 352 9.48 -9.69 -12.29
C TYR A 352 10.33 -10.04 -13.52
N ALA A 353 9.77 -10.78 -14.48
CA ALA A 353 10.46 -11.40 -15.60
C ALA A 353 11.47 -10.52 -16.33
N ASP A 354 11.14 -9.28 -16.61
CA ASP A 354 11.89 -8.34 -17.41
C ASP A 354 12.36 -7.10 -16.62
N TRP A 355 12.19 -7.12 -15.30
CA TRP A 355 12.68 -6.08 -14.41
C TRP A 355 14.17 -6.26 -14.13
N PRO A 356 14.87 -5.19 -13.70
CA PRO A 356 16.26 -5.30 -13.31
C PRO A 356 16.46 -6.44 -12.31
N PRO A 357 17.51 -7.27 -12.46
CA PRO A 357 17.80 -8.35 -11.53
C PRO A 357 17.91 -7.84 -10.09
N CYS A 358 17.35 -8.60 -9.15
CA CYS A 358 17.52 -8.35 -7.74
C CYS A 358 18.88 -8.90 -7.31
N CYS A 359 19.86 -8.02 -7.11
CA CYS A 359 21.20 -8.43 -6.65
C CYS A 359 21.18 -8.79 -5.16
N PRO A 360 22.02 -9.75 -4.72
CA PRO A 360 22.10 -10.10 -3.30
C PRO A 360 22.44 -8.91 -2.40
N GLU A 361 23.31 -8.01 -2.84
CA GLU A 361 23.71 -6.80 -2.12
C GLU A 361 22.56 -5.81 -1.95
N ASP A 362 21.70 -5.65 -2.99
CA ASP A 362 20.48 -4.84 -2.88
C ASP A 362 19.50 -5.44 -1.89
N LEU A 363 19.33 -6.76 -1.90
CA LEU A 363 18.50 -7.47 -0.94
C LEU A 363 19.01 -7.29 0.49
N GLU A 364 20.31 -7.41 0.72
CA GLU A 364 20.94 -7.20 2.03
C GLU A 364 20.71 -5.78 2.53
N ALA A 365 21.01 -4.79 1.70
CA ALA A 365 20.84 -3.37 2.04
C ALA A 365 19.38 -3.06 2.38
N ASN A 366 18.43 -3.56 1.60
CA ASN A 366 17.01 -3.32 1.84
C ASN A 366 16.49 -4.06 3.08
N LEU A 367 16.86 -5.31 3.33
CA LEU A 367 16.50 -6.02 4.57
C LEU A 367 17.00 -5.28 5.81
N LYS A 368 18.28 -4.90 5.83
CA LYS A 368 18.87 -4.16 6.95
C LYS A 368 18.24 -2.78 7.13
N MET A 369 17.93 -2.08 6.03
CA MET A 369 17.22 -0.80 6.07
C MET A 369 15.83 -0.94 6.69
N HIS A 370 15.05 -1.95 6.31
CA HIS A 370 13.72 -2.18 6.87
C HIS A 370 13.78 -2.53 8.37
N LEU A 371 14.77 -3.32 8.78
CA LEU A 371 15.02 -3.58 10.21
C LEU A 371 15.36 -2.30 10.96
N ALA A 372 16.23 -1.44 10.41
CA ALA A 372 16.57 -0.14 10.99
C ALA A 372 15.35 0.81 11.08
N LEU A 373 14.40 0.72 10.15
CA LEU A 373 13.11 1.41 10.20
C LEU A 373 12.13 0.79 11.21
N GLY A 374 12.50 -0.34 11.84
CA GLY A 374 11.73 -1.03 12.87
C GLY A 374 10.71 -2.02 12.33
N MET A 375 10.99 -2.67 11.20
CA MET A 375 10.23 -3.82 10.71
C MET A 375 10.23 -4.94 11.75
N GLN A 376 9.04 -5.48 12.04
CA GLN A 376 8.87 -6.58 12.99
C GLN A 376 8.38 -7.87 12.33
N GLY A 377 7.90 -7.78 11.10
CA GLY A 377 7.43 -8.92 10.35
C GLY A 377 7.51 -8.73 8.86
N PHE A 378 7.79 -9.82 8.14
CA PHE A 378 7.71 -9.79 6.69
C PHE A 378 7.45 -11.17 6.09
N ASN A 379 6.96 -11.16 4.85
CA ASN A 379 6.89 -12.31 3.96
C ASN A 379 7.72 -12.05 2.71
N GLY A 380 8.79 -12.81 2.51
CA GLY A 380 9.67 -12.68 1.33
C GLY A 380 9.02 -13.24 0.08
N TYR A 381 8.66 -12.40 -0.84
CA TYR A 381 8.01 -12.74 -2.11
C TYR A 381 9.01 -12.65 -3.28
N ILE A 382 9.35 -13.78 -3.91
CA ILE A 382 9.14 -15.19 -3.52
C ILE A 382 10.44 -15.80 -3.01
N PHE A 383 10.36 -16.69 -2.02
CA PHE A 383 11.53 -17.43 -1.53
C PHE A 383 11.92 -18.56 -2.49
N ALA A 384 10.93 -19.28 -3.01
CA ALA A 384 11.12 -20.31 -4.02
C ALA A 384 10.02 -20.26 -5.06
N GLY A 385 10.32 -20.68 -6.27
CA GLY A 385 9.34 -20.70 -7.37
C GLY A 385 9.53 -21.90 -8.28
N GLY A 386 8.89 -21.87 -9.45
CA GLY A 386 8.95 -22.93 -10.41
C GLY A 386 8.04 -22.69 -11.62
N PRO A 387 7.74 -23.75 -12.40
CA PRO A 387 6.93 -23.63 -13.60
C PRO A 387 5.49 -23.22 -13.25
N ASN A 388 4.90 -22.38 -14.09
CA ASN A 388 3.48 -22.10 -14.09
C ASN A 388 2.70 -23.26 -14.71
N ILE A 389 1.39 -23.30 -14.41
CA ILE A 389 0.46 -24.09 -15.21
C ILE A 389 0.53 -23.57 -16.64
N LYS A 390 0.64 -24.49 -17.61
CA LYS A 390 0.82 -24.16 -19.01
C LYS A 390 -0.28 -23.22 -19.53
N GLY A 391 0.14 -22.06 -20.03
CA GLY A 391 -0.76 -21.06 -20.60
C GLY A 391 -1.41 -20.11 -19.58
N GLU A 392 -1.23 -20.34 -18.27
CA GLU A 392 -1.80 -19.50 -17.22
C GLU A 392 -0.82 -18.45 -16.66
N GLY A 393 0.46 -18.56 -16.98
CA GLY A 393 1.44 -17.53 -16.59
C GLY A 393 1.22 -16.22 -17.34
N ARG A 394 1.25 -15.10 -16.62
CA ARG A 394 1.07 -13.77 -17.21
C ARG A 394 2.29 -13.31 -17.98
N PHE A 395 3.49 -13.55 -17.44
CA PHE A 395 4.76 -13.06 -17.99
C PHE A 395 5.56 -14.17 -18.63
N SER A 396 5.49 -15.39 -18.10
CA SER A 396 6.25 -16.54 -18.61
C SER A 396 5.64 -17.86 -18.10
N ASP A 397 6.07 -18.97 -18.73
CA ASP A 397 5.73 -20.32 -18.27
C ASP A 397 6.54 -20.75 -17.03
N ASN A 398 7.42 -19.91 -16.54
CA ASN A 398 8.18 -20.15 -15.32
C ASN A 398 8.14 -18.91 -14.41
N TYR A 399 8.08 -19.13 -13.11
CA TYR A 399 8.04 -18.06 -12.11
C TYR A 399 8.99 -18.37 -10.96
N ASP A 400 10.26 -18.01 -11.15
CA ASP A 400 11.30 -18.14 -10.13
C ASP A 400 12.35 -17.01 -10.20
N PHE A 401 11.97 -15.87 -10.78
CA PHE A 401 12.83 -14.73 -11.10
C PHE A 401 13.71 -14.28 -9.94
N CYS A 402 15.00 -14.59 -10.02
CA CYS A 402 16.00 -14.29 -8.97
C CYS A 402 15.62 -14.80 -7.57
N ALA A 403 14.63 -15.70 -7.43
CA ALA A 403 14.26 -16.27 -6.14
C ALA A 403 15.46 -16.89 -5.45
N PRO A 404 15.59 -16.75 -4.11
CA PRO A 404 16.69 -17.29 -3.33
C PRO A 404 16.90 -18.80 -3.48
N VAL A 405 15.83 -19.53 -3.80
CA VAL A 405 15.88 -20.97 -4.08
C VAL A 405 15.28 -21.25 -5.45
N GLY A 406 16.03 -21.95 -6.30
CA GLY A 406 15.58 -22.33 -7.64
C GLY A 406 14.55 -23.46 -7.66
N PRO A 407 13.92 -23.74 -8.85
CA PRO A 407 12.96 -24.83 -9.01
C PRO A 407 13.52 -26.23 -8.73
N ASP A 408 14.84 -26.40 -8.81
CA ASP A 408 15.56 -27.61 -8.45
C ASP A 408 15.76 -27.78 -6.93
N GLY A 409 15.28 -26.79 -6.14
CA GLY A 409 15.43 -26.73 -4.70
C GLY A 409 16.86 -26.39 -4.25
N ASN A 410 17.71 -25.84 -5.13
CA ASN A 410 19.07 -25.43 -4.77
C ASN A 410 19.11 -23.93 -4.40
N PRO A 411 19.89 -23.59 -3.34
CA PRO A 411 20.07 -22.20 -2.95
C PRO A 411 20.86 -21.42 -4.03
N ARG A 412 20.55 -20.13 -4.15
CA ARG A 412 21.21 -19.13 -4.97
C ARG A 412 21.89 -18.08 -4.08
N PRO A 413 22.75 -17.18 -4.58
CA PRO A 413 23.48 -16.23 -3.73
C PRO A 413 22.58 -15.39 -2.78
N ALA A 414 21.36 -15.02 -3.19
CA ALA A 414 20.41 -14.32 -2.33
C ALA A 414 20.00 -15.10 -1.06
N TYR A 415 20.09 -16.43 -1.09
CA TYR A 415 19.82 -17.27 0.08
C TYR A 415 20.83 -17.03 1.22
N ASP A 416 22.11 -16.84 0.89
CA ASP A 416 23.15 -16.59 1.89
C ASP A 416 22.94 -15.25 2.60
N VAL A 417 22.42 -14.24 1.89
CA VAL A 417 22.01 -12.98 2.47
C VAL A 417 20.90 -13.18 3.50
N ILE A 418 19.83 -13.89 3.13
CA ILE A 418 18.69 -14.13 4.02
C ILE A 418 19.18 -14.88 5.28
N LYS A 419 19.98 -15.90 5.09
CA LYS A 419 20.57 -16.68 6.20
C LYS A 419 21.44 -15.83 7.12
N SER A 420 22.21 -14.88 6.55
CA SER A 420 23.01 -13.92 7.31
C SER A 420 22.14 -12.99 8.15
N VAL A 421 21.05 -12.46 7.57
CA VAL A 421 20.10 -11.60 8.29
C VAL A 421 19.34 -12.38 9.36
N GLY A 422 18.91 -13.60 9.08
CA GLY A 422 18.28 -14.47 10.10
C GLY A 422 19.21 -14.76 11.27
N ARG A 423 20.52 -14.96 11.02
CA ARG A 423 21.52 -15.10 12.08
C ARG A 423 21.69 -13.80 12.87
N LEU A 424 21.75 -12.64 12.19
CA LEU A 424 21.80 -11.34 12.86
C LEU A 424 20.63 -11.15 13.82
N LEU A 425 19.41 -11.52 13.42
CA LEU A 425 18.21 -11.43 14.26
C LEU A 425 18.26 -12.43 15.44
N ALA A 426 18.80 -13.62 15.23
CA ALA A 426 18.96 -14.60 16.30
C ALA A 426 20.00 -14.15 17.34
N ASP A 427 21.10 -13.52 16.90
CA ASP A 427 22.15 -13.00 17.76
C ASP A 427 21.74 -11.68 18.46
N HIS A 428 20.84 -10.91 17.85
CA HIS A 428 20.41 -9.58 18.28
C HIS A 428 18.88 -9.43 18.24
N PRO A 429 18.12 -10.14 19.06
CA PRO A 429 16.65 -10.09 19.05
C PRO A 429 16.09 -8.71 19.47
N GLU A 430 16.90 -7.87 20.13
CA GLU A 430 16.54 -6.49 20.47
C GLU A 430 16.24 -5.63 19.24
N ILE A 431 16.82 -5.91 18.07
CA ILE A 431 16.63 -5.14 16.83
C ILE A 431 15.15 -4.95 16.50
N VAL A 432 14.32 -5.98 16.69
CA VAL A 432 12.89 -5.92 16.39
C VAL A 432 12.04 -5.32 17.52
N SER A 433 12.64 -5.11 18.70
CA SER A 433 11.96 -4.54 19.86
C SER A 433 12.28 -3.07 20.11
N ASP A 434 13.42 -2.61 19.62
CA ASP A 434 13.88 -1.26 19.85
C ASP A 434 13.07 -0.24 19.04
N ARG A 435 13.01 0.98 19.56
CA ARG A 435 12.35 2.10 18.88
C ARG A 435 13.42 3.07 18.40
N PRO A 436 13.28 3.60 17.18
CA PRO A 436 14.13 4.69 16.73
C PRO A 436 14.06 5.87 17.72
N VAL A 437 15.20 6.43 18.07
CA VAL A 437 15.27 7.69 18.81
C VAL A 437 14.84 8.80 17.85
N ALA A 438 13.95 9.68 18.28
CA ALA A 438 13.44 10.78 17.47
C ALA A 438 13.97 12.12 18.03
N GLU A 439 14.36 13.02 17.14
CA GLU A 439 14.75 14.40 17.44
C GLU A 439 13.65 15.37 17.01
N VAL A 440 12.86 14.97 16.00
CA VAL A 440 11.69 15.71 15.51
C VAL A 440 10.56 14.71 15.19
N GLN A 441 9.36 15.23 15.09
CA GLN A 441 8.20 14.45 14.68
C GLN A 441 7.45 15.13 13.54
N THR A 442 6.86 14.35 12.65
CA THR A 442 6.08 14.83 11.51
C THR A 442 4.64 14.36 11.66
N TYR A 443 3.69 15.29 11.65
CA TYR A 443 2.27 14.99 11.64
C TYR A 443 1.86 14.35 10.31
N LEU A 444 1.14 13.23 10.36
CA LEU A 444 0.73 12.48 9.18
C LEU A 444 -0.77 12.65 8.95
N GLN A 445 -1.15 13.67 8.20
CA GLN A 445 -2.53 13.96 7.85
C GLN A 445 -3.06 12.95 6.82
N THR A 446 -3.94 12.06 7.26
CA THR A 446 -4.44 10.94 6.46
C THR A 446 -5.14 11.39 5.16
N ASP A 447 -5.97 12.44 5.21
CA ASP A 447 -6.68 12.95 4.05
C ASP A 447 -5.72 13.41 2.93
N CYS A 448 -4.64 14.12 3.29
CA CYS A 448 -3.62 14.53 2.34
C CYS A 448 -2.86 13.32 1.75
N LEU A 449 -2.59 12.30 2.58
CA LEU A 449 -1.92 11.08 2.12
C LEU A 449 -2.79 10.28 1.16
N ASN A 450 -4.09 10.16 1.43
CA ASN A 450 -5.07 9.46 0.60
C ASN A 450 -5.34 10.17 -0.73
N SER A 451 -5.22 11.49 -0.77
CA SER A 451 -5.53 12.31 -1.96
C SER A 451 -4.57 12.10 -3.14
N TYR A 452 -3.43 11.45 -2.92
CA TYR A 452 -2.35 11.32 -3.91
C TYR A 452 -2.78 10.70 -5.24
N TYR A 453 -3.65 9.69 -5.20
CA TYR A 453 -3.99 8.94 -6.42
C TYR A 453 -5.18 9.49 -7.21
N LEU A 454 -6.28 9.82 -6.55
CA LEU A 454 -7.57 9.94 -7.24
C LEU A 454 -8.39 11.19 -6.91
N TRP A 455 -8.00 12.00 -5.92
CA TRP A 455 -8.87 13.13 -5.50
C TRP A 455 -8.75 14.37 -6.40
N GLY A 456 -7.73 14.41 -7.28
CA GLY A 456 -7.50 15.57 -8.14
C GLY A 456 -6.91 16.76 -7.40
N THR A 457 -7.15 17.96 -7.94
CA THR A 457 -6.60 19.21 -7.45
C THR A 457 -7.70 20.13 -6.90
N ILE A 458 -7.36 20.92 -5.85
CA ILE A 458 -8.28 21.95 -5.33
C ILE A 458 -8.33 23.15 -6.28
N ASN A 459 -7.21 23.46 -6.98
CA ASN A 459 -7.05 24.63 -7.86
C ASN A 459 -7.33 25.96 -7.14
N ASP A 460 -6.82 26.12 -5.93
CA ASP A 460 -6.93 27.32 -5.12
C ASP A 460 -5.53 27.88 -4.84
N GLU A 461 -5.30 29.13 -5.25
CA GLU A 461 -3.98 29.78 -5.11
C GLU A 461 -3.53 29.98 -3.65
N THR A 462 -4.46 29.87 -2.70
CA THR A 462 -4.17 29.97 -1.26
C THR A 462 -3.73 28.65 -0.65
N CYS A 463 -3.91 27.54 -1.39
CA CYS A 463 -3.60 26.18 -0.94
C CYS A 463 -2.44 25.58 -1.72
N ALA A 464 -1.66 24.72 -1.04
CA ALA A 464 -0.89 23.68 -1.74
C ALA A 464 -1.82 22.53 -2.11
N GLU A 465 -1.53 21.83 -3.21
CA GLU A 465 -2.37 20.71 -3.64
C GLU A 465 -2.27 19.52 -2.68
N PRO A 466 -3.39 19.03 -2.11
CA PRO A 466 -3.36 17.95 -1.13
C PRO A 466 -2.69 16.69 -1.65
N GLY A 467 -2.91 16.32 -2.91
CA GLY A 467 -2.28 15.16 -3.54
C GLY A 467 -0.75 15.23 -3.59
N MET A 468 -0.17 16.42 -3.54
CA MET A 468 1.28 16.61 -3.50
C MET A 468 1.87 16.48 -2.09
N MET A 469 1.03 16.51 -1.04
CA MET A 469 1.52 16.49 0.35
C MET A 469 2.20 15.17 0.71
N SER A 470 1.76 14.05 0.17
CA SER A 470 2.45 12.77 0.34
C SER A 470 3.88 12.81 -0.19
N LEU A 471 4.09 13.40 -1.37
CA LEU A 471 5.43 13.61 -1.94
C LEU A 471 6.22 14.65 -1.14
N PHE A 472 5.57 15.70 -0.67
CA PHE A 472 6.21 16.73 0.16
C PHE A 472 6.72 16.15 1.48
N VAL A 473 5.95 15.30 2.15
CA VAL A 473 6.39 14.58 3.36
C VAL A 473 7.59 13.67 3.06
N GLN A 474 7.52 12.88 1.99
CA GLN A 474 8.57 11.91 1.66
C GLN A 474 9.82 12.58 1.06
N LYS A 475 9.65 13.24 -0.09
CA LYS A 475 10.77 13.79 -0.89
C LYS A 475 11.25 15.16 -0.40
N GLY A 476 10.38 15.94 0.23
CA GLY A 476 10.72 17.23 0.83
C GLY A 476 11.24 17.06 2.26
N ILE A 477 10.32 17.00 3.23
CA ILE A 477 10.63 16.98 4.66
C ILE A 477 11.52 15.78 5.00
N GLY A 478 11.07 14.57 4.70
CA GLY A 478 11.75 13.35 5.10
C GLY A 478 13.15 13.22 4.52
N THR A 479 13.32 13.46 3.20
CA THR A 479 14.65 13.41 2.57
C THR A 479 15.58 14.48 3.11
N THR A 480 15.06 15.70 3.43
CA THR A 480 15.85 16.76 4.01
C THR A 480 16.34 16.40 5.41
N LEU A 481 15.47 15.89 6.27
CA LEU A 481 15.84 15.44 7.62
C LEU A 481 16.86 14.29 7.57
N LEU A 482 16.59 13.28 6.73
CA LEU A 482 17.49 12.15 6.52
C LEU A 482 18.88 12.59 6.08
N SER A 483 18.96 13.50 5.09
CA SER A 483 20.23 14.03 4.58
C SER A 483 20.97 14.89 5.60
N SER A 484 20.26 15.44 6.59
CA SER A 484 20.81 16.22 7.68
C SER A 484 21.18 15.38 8.91
N GLY A 485 20.94 14.06 8.87
CA GLY A 485 21.16 13.14 9.99
C GLY A 485 20.17 13.31 11.13
N ILE A 486 19.04 13.99 10.92
CA ILE A 486 18.01 14.25 11.93
C ILE A 486 17.01 13.11 11.95
N GLN A 487 16.85 12.48 13.12
CA GLN A 487 15.92 11.36 13.30
C GLN A 487 14.48 11.85 13.42
N ASN A 488 13.61 11.31 12.57
CA ASN A 488 12.21 11.72 12.43
C ASN A 488 11.26 10.55 12.70
N VAL A 489 10.17 10.82 13.43
CA VAL A 489 9.07 9.87 13.66
C VAL A 489 7.76 10.47 13.16
N GLY A 490 6.88 9.63 12.61
CA GLY A 490 5.51 10.02 12.28
C GLY A 490 4.62 10.04 13.52
N CYS A 491 3.73 11.03 13.62
CA CYS A 491 2.77 11.14 14.72
C CYS A 491 1.37 11.55 14.22
N ASP A 492 0.39 11.32 15.05
CA ASP A 492 -0.93 11.96 15.08
C ASP A 492 -1.09 12.74 16.40
N TRP A 493 -2.26 13.36 16.63
CA TRP A 493 -2.47 14.15 17.83
C TRP A 493 -2.55 13.31 19.13
N GLU A 494 -2.83 12.01 19.04
CA GLU A 494 -2.83 11.10 20.18
C GLU A 494 -1.41 10.71 20.61
N THR A 495 -0.50 10.63 19.65
CA THR A 495 0.88 10.14 19.85
C THR A 495 1.92 11.25 19.85
N ALA A 496 1.54 12.49 19.53
CA ALA A 496 2.47 13.64 19.46
C ALA A 496 3.10 13.93 20.82
N ASP A 497 4.44 13.97 20.85
CA ASP A 497 5.24 14.29 22.03
C ASP A 497 5.54 15.80 22.08
N ARG A 498 5.12 16.47 23.17
CA ARG A 498 5.36 17.90 23.37
C ARG A 498 6.82 18.25 23.60
N GLY A 499 7.63 17.29 23.98
CA GLY A 499 9.08 17.44 24.12
C GLY A 499 9.83 17.50 22.79
N LEU A 500 9.19 17.13 21.68
CA LEU A 500 9.78 17.13 20.34
C LEU A 500 9.18 18.23 19.46
N PRO A 501 9.98 18.96 18.67
CA PRO A 501 9.47 19.85 17.64
C PRO A 501 8.57 19.07 16.65
N LEU A 502 7.40 19.61 16.37
CA LEU A 502 6.44 19.01 15.45
C LEU A 502 6.45 19.73 14.11
N ILE A 503 6.72 19.00 13.03
CA ILE A 503 6.52 19.47 11.67
C ILE A 503 5.09 19.13 11.27
N LEU A 504 4.30 20.16 10.94
CA LEU A 504 2.93 20.06 10.48
C LEU A 504 2.88 20.29 8.96
N PRO A 505 2.90 19.23 8.14
CA PRO A 505 2.65 19.38 6.71
C PRO A 505 1.21 19.79 6.51
N CYS A 506 0.97 20.98 5.96
CA CYS A 506 -0.38 21.50 5.75
C CYS A 506 -0.51 22.06 4.34
N CYS A 507 -1.54 21.62 3.62
CA CYS A 507 -1.88 22.13 2.29
C CYS A 507 -2.78 23.38 2.30
N GLY A 508 -3.10 23.92 3.47
CA GLY A 508 -4.08 24.98 3.68
C GLY A 508 -5.40 24.44 4.23
N MET A 509 -5.60 23.14 4.22
CA MET A 509 -6.75 22.46 4.81
C MET A 509 -6.30 21.63 6.03
N LEU A 510 -7.01 21.80 7.14
CA LEU A 510 -6.89 21.01 8.35
C LEU A 510 -8.26 20.97 9.01
N SER A 511 -8.76 19.81 9.39
CA SER A 511 -10.09 19.71 9.99
C SER A 511 -10.21 20.56 11.27
N GLU A 512 -11.41 20.99 11.61
CA GLU A 512 -11.62 21.80 12.81
C GLU A 512 -11.06 21.09 14.06
N ALA A 513 -11.26 19.78 14.16
CA ALA A 513 -10.75 18.97 15.26
C ALA A 513 -9.21 18.97 15.30
N GLU A 514 -8.54 18.81 14.15
CA GLU A 514 -7.08 18.87 14.06
C GLU A 514 -6.54 20.25 14.36
N GLN A 515 -7.23 21.31 13.93
CA GLN A 515 -6.83 22.69 14.25
C GLN A 515 -6.90 22.95 15.76
N ARG A 516 -7.96 22.51 16.43
CA ARG A 516 -8.08 22.60 17.90
C ARG A 516 -6.97 21.83 18.60
N ALA A 517 -6.70 20.60 18.15
CA ALA A 517 -5.61 19.78 18.70
C ALA A 517 -4.22 20.44 18.52
N ALA A 518 -3.99 21.12 17.40
CA ALA A 518 -2.76 21.88 17.18
C ALA A 518 -2.64 23.08 18.13
N VAL A 519 -3.73 23.79 18.38
CA VAL A 519 -3.78 24.88 19.38
C VAL A 519 -3.52 24.34 20.78
N ASP A 520 -4.20 23.28 21.18
CA ASP A 520 -4.02 22.63 22.48
C ASP A 520 -2.57 22.13 22.68
N PHE A 521 -1.95 21.60 21.62
CA PHE A 521 -0.54 21.18 21.64
C PHE A 521 0.39 22.38 21.94
N LEU A 522 0.15 23.52 21.29
CA LEU A 522 0.92 24.75 21.51
C LEU A 522 0.69 25.34 22.90
N GLU A 523 -0.57 25.42 23.39
CA GLU A 523 -0.93 25.93 24.71
C GLU A 523 -0.31 25.09 25.83
N GLN A 524 -0.10 23.79 25.57
CA GLN A 524 0.57 22.88 26.51
C GLN A 524 2.09 22.85 26.38
N GLY A 525 2.69 23.81 25.66
CA GLY A 525 4.14 24.03 25.57
C GLY A 525 4.84 23.37 24.39
N GLY A 526 4.11 22.72 23.48
CA GLY A 526 4.66 22.16 22.25
C GLY A 526 5.11 23.24 21.25
N SER A 527 5.91 22.84 20.27
CA SER A 527 6.38 23.72 19.18
C SER A 527 6.00 23.14 17.84
N ILE A 528 5.43 23.95 16.94
CA ILE A 528 4.98 23.53 15.60
C ILE A 528 5.69 24.34 14.53
N LEU A 529 6.24 23.64 13.53
CA LEU A 529 6.69 24.19 12.25
C LEU A 529 5.68 23.80 11.17
N CYS A 530 4.81 24.73 10.80
CA CYS A 530 3.80 24.51 9.75
C CYS A 530 4.37 24.78 8.36
N LEU A 531 4.20 23.85 7.42
CA LEU A 531 4.75 23.87 6.06
C LEU A 531 3.77 23.23 5.06
N PRO A 532 3.71 23.66 3.78
CA PRO A 532 4.20 24.94 3.25
C PRO A 532 3.22 26.09 3.48
N VAL A 533 1.97 25.78 3.87
CA VAL A 533 0.86 26.74 4.00
C VAL A 533 0.19 26.60 5.37
N MET A 534 -0.23 27.68 5.97
CA MET A 534 -1.04 27.66 7.19
C MET A 534 -2.46 27.20 6.90
N PRO A 535 -3.16 26.57 7.85
CA PRO A 535 -4.57 26.21 7.70
C PRO A 535 -5.45 27.44 7.42
N HIS A 536 -6.22 27.38 6.33
CA HIS A 536 -7.22 28.40 5.96
C HIS A 536 -8.62 27.83 5.98
N TYR A 537 -8.72 26.51 5.75
CA TYR A 537 -9.96 25.78 5.56
C TYR A 537 -10.07 24.62 6.54
N ASP A 538 -11.32 24.29 6.88
CA ASP A 538 -11.68 23.05 7.55
C ASP A 538 -11.81 21.86 6.56
N GLU A 539 -12.33 20.74 7.02
CA GLU A 539 -12.57 19.53 6.23
C GLU A 539 -13.65 19.68 5.14
N ASN A 540 -14.43 20.75 5.18
CA ASN A 540 -15.46 21.09 4.20
C ASN A 540 -14.99 22.16 3.20
N LEU A 541 -13.74 22.60 3.31
CA LEU A 541 -13.16 23.75 2.58
C LEU A 541 -13.94 25.05 2.85
N GLU A 542 -14.48 25.17 4.07
CA GLU A 542 -15.02 26.41 4.62
C GLU A 542 -13.95 27.11 5.46
N ASN A 543 -14.03 28.42 5.64
CA ASN A 543 -13.02 29.19 6.37
C ASN A 543 -12.83 28.64 7.79
N ALA A 544 -11.59 28.39 8.16
CA ALA A 544 -11.20 27.77 9.41
C ALA A 544 -11.11 28.80 10.55
N PRO A 545 -11.89 28.65 11.63
CA PRO A 545 -11.95 29.65 12.70
C PRO A 545 -10.86 29.56 13.76
N CYS A 546 -10.14 28.42 13.87
CA CYS A 546 -9.27 28.16 15.03
C CYS A 546 -7.88 28.81 14.94
N PHE A 547 -7.38 29.06 13.72
CA PHE A 547 -6.19 29.89 13.52
C PHE A 547 -6.65 31.29 13.07
N PRO A 548 -6.78 32.28 13.98
CA PRO A 548 -7.17 33.62 13.58
C PRO A 548 -6.11 34.16 12.63
N ILE A 549 -6.44 34.24 11.36
CA ILE A 549 -5.66 34.97 10.38
C ILE A 549 -5.84 36.44 10.73
N THR A 550 -5.04 36.96 11.66
CA THR A 550 -4.86 38.41 11.72
C THR A 550 -4.26 38.79 10.37
N SER A 551 -4.83 39.76 9.72
CA SER A 551 -4.64 40.26 8.36
C SER A 551 -3.19 40.56 7.92
N ALA A 552 -2.24 39.71 8.26
CA ALA A 552 -0.94 39.65 7.64
C ALA A 552 -1.11 39.02 6.27
N ARG A 553 -0.88 39.80 5.22
CA ARG A 553 -0.85 39.37 3.82
C ARG A 553 -0.19 38.01 3.73
N SER A 554 -0.88 37.06 3.09
CA SER A 554 -0.36 35.74 2.79
C SER A 554 1.12 35.83 2.39
N PRO A 555 2.05 35.17 3.09
CA PRO A 555 3.41 35.12 2.59
C PRO A 555 3.37 34.40 1.24
N ALA A 556 4.07 34.95 0.26
CA ALA A 556 4.25 34.29 -1.02
C ALA A 556 4.62 32.83 -0.80
N ALA A 557 4.04 31.91 -1.59
CA ALA A 557 4.26 30.46 -1.50
C ALA A 557 5.74 30.14 -1.22
N GLY A 558 6.00 29.49 -0.08
CA GLY A 558 7.35 29.11 0.33
C GLY A 558 7.86 29.61 1.69
N CYS A 559 7.05 30.29 2.50
CA CYS A 559 7.47 30.72 3.85
C CYS A 559 7.05 29.72 4.93
N ALA A 560 8.03 29.25 5.69
CA ALA A 560 7.81 28.49 6.91
C ALA A 560 7.47 29.45 8.08
N MET A 561 6.53 29.07 8.94
CA MET A 561 6.20 29.81 10.16
C MET A 561 6.45 28.93 11.38
N LEU A 562 7.37 29.36 12.25
CA LEU A 562 7.58 28.75 13.56
C LEU A 562 6.62 29.38 14.56
N ILE A 563 5.74 28.56 15.15
CA ILE A 563 4.85 28.96 16.24
C ILE A 563 5.36 28.28 17.51
N SER A 564 5.83 29.09 18.48
CA SER A 564 6.29 28.61 19.79
C SER A 564 5.71 29.47 20.89
N PRO A 565 5.17 28.91 21.98
CA PRO A 565 4.85 29.71 23.17
C PRO A 565 6.14 30.04 23.92
N TRP A 566 6.46 31.32 24.01
CA TRP A 566 7.53 31.78 24.91
C TRP A 566 6.93 32.07 26.29
N PRO A 567 7.56 31.62 27.38
CA PRO A 567 7.07 31.94 28.72
C PRO A 567 7.16 33.45 28.97
N GLY A 568 6.03 34.12 29.10
CA GLY A 568 5.92 35.49 29.56
C GLY A 568 5.44 36.54 28.56
N SER A 569 4.96 36.17 27.35
CA SER A 569 4.41 37.15 26.41
C SER A 569 2.91 36.92 26.16
N THR A 570 2.09 37.87 26.60
CA THR A 570 0.85 38.16 25.88
C THR A 570 1.24 38.52 24.46
N ILE A 571 0.96 37.65 23.50
CA ILE A 571 1.35 37.83 22.08
C ILE A 571 0.61 39.06 21.56
N SER A 572 1.28 40.21 21.53
CA SER A 572 0.83 41.34 20.73
C SER A 572 0.94 40.99 19.26
N PRO A 573 -0.02 41.41 18.41
CA PRO A 573 0.07 41.20 16.96
C PRO A 573 1.34 41.74 16.30
N ALA A 574 2.09 42.59 16.99
CA ALA A 574 3.35 43.20 16.53
C ALA A 574 4.58 42.31 16.72
N ASP A 575 4.53 41.29 17.62
CA ASP A 575 5.73 40.52 18.01
C ASP A 575 5.87 39.18 17.26
N ARG A 576 5.08 38.95 16.21
CA ARG A 576 5.24 37.78 15.34
C ARG A 576 6.44 37.97 14.43
N GLY A 577 7.61 37.59 14.94
CA GLY A 577 8.87 37.71 14.24
C GLY A 577 8.88 36.88 12.95
N PHE A 578 8.78 37.55 11.83
CA PHE A 578 9.27 37.07 10.57
C PHE A 578 10.78 36.87 10.69
N ILE A 579 11.28 35.67 10.48
CA ILE A 579 12.68 35.47 10.14
C ILE A 579 12.81 35.81 8.66
N PRO A 580 13.33 36.96 8.26
CA PRO A 580 13.51 37.25 6.84
C PRO A 580 14.56 36.27 6.33
N SER A 581 14.23 35.58 5.24
CA SER A 581 15.20 34.79 4.48
C SER A 581 16.40 35.73 4.21
N LYS A 582 17.56 35.46 4.83
CA LYS A 582 18.79 36.14 4.44
C LYS A 582 18.96 35.89 2.95
N LYS A 583 18.89 36.95 2.15
CA LYS A 583 19.23 36.90 0.74
C LYS A 583 20.55 36.14 0.61
N CYS A 584 20.51 34.97 -0.02
CA CYS A 584 21.72 34.28 -0.42
C CYS A 584 22.56 35.26 -1.22
N ARG A 585 23.72 35.61 -0.70
CA ARG A 585 24.72 36.35 -1.49
C ARG A 585 25.06 35.50 -2.70
N PRO A 586 25.06 36.07 -3.91
CA PRO A 586 25.54 35.35 -5.07
C PRO A 586 26.99 34.96 -4.84
N MET A 587 27.31 33.67 -5.09
CA MET A 587 28.69 33.19 -5.07
C MET A 587 29.55 34.01 -6.05
N PRO A 588 30.78 34.36 -5.70
CA PRO A 588 31.68 35.08 -6.62
C PRO A 588 31.95 34.21 -7.84
N LYS A 589 31.73 34.78 -9.02
CA LYS A 589 32.11 34.17 -10.30
C LYS A 589 33.61 33.89 -10.33
N ARG A 590 34.03 32.63 -10.31
CA ARG A 590 35.41 32.29 -10.67
C ARG A 590 35.54 32.42 -12.19
N SER A 591 36.38 33.39 -12.58
CA SER A 591 36.91 33.51 -13.94
C SER A 591 37.93 32.39 -14.18
N GLY A 592 37.67 31.55 -15.14
CA GLY A 592 38.60 30.51 -15.58
C GLY A 592 38.04 29.90 -16.86
N ALA A 593 38.45 30.51 -17.99
CA ALA A 593 38.13 29.98 -19.31
C ALA A 593 39.00 28.74 -19.58
N THR A 594 38.34 27.67 -20.01
CA THR A 594 38.97 26.65 -20.84
C THR A 594 38.03 26.33 -22.00
N ASP A 595 38.54 26.59 -23.20
CA ASP A 595 37.89 26.38 -24.49
C ASP A 595 37.53 24.92 -24.72
N PHE A 596 36.28 24.67 -25.14
CA PHE A 596 35.88 23.49 -25.88
C PHE A 596 35.12 23.91 -27.15
N PRO A 597 35.34 23.22 -28.28
CA PRO A 597 34.88 23.67 -29.60
C PRO A 597 33.35 23.52 -29.78
N ALA A 598 32.80 24.48 -30.49
CA ALA A 598 31.38 24.60 -30.82
C ALA A 598 30.89 23.49 -31.74
N LYS A 599 29.72 22.93 -31.48
CA LYS A 599 28.87 22.18 -32.40
C LYS A 599 27.76 23.08 -32.97
N PRO A 600 27.34 22.83 -34.22
CA PRO A 600 26.43 23.74 -34.95
C PRO A 600 24.97 23.64 -34.50
N PRO A 601 24.12 24.61 -34.84
CA PRO A 601 22.79 24.78 -34.27
C PRO A 601 21.77 23.82 -34.89
N ARG A 602 20.94 23.19 -34.04
CA ARG A 602 19.70 22.54 -34.45
C ARG A 602 18.49 23.41 -34.07
N SER A 603 17.58 23.49 -35.03
CA SER A 603 16.37 24.27 -35.04
C SER A 603 15.48 24.07 -33.83
N SER A 604 14.99 25.18 -33.29
CA SER A 604 14.04 25.30 -32.20
C SER A 604 12.61 24.89 -32.59
N LYS A 605 12.03 23.92 -31.85
CA LYS A 605 10.58 23.84 -31.58
C LYS A 605 10.39 23.80 -30.08
N PRO A 606 9.37 24.46 -29.53
CA PRO A 606 9.19 24.57 -28.09
C PRO A 606 8.70 23.25 -27.51
N CYS A 607 9.41 22.73 -26.51
CA CYS A 607 8.95 21.63 -25.66
C CYS A 607 7.88 22.14 -24.69
N ARG A 608 6.70 21.53 -24.74
CA ARG A 608 5.73 21.60 -23.63
C ARG A 608 6.26 20.81 -22.45
N PRO A 609 6.03 21.22 -21.20
CA PRO A 609 6.41 20.44 -20.04
C PRO A 609 5.61 19.14 -20.01
N ALA A 610 6.30 18.02 -19.97
CA ALA A 610 5.72 16.70 -19.77
C ALA A 610 5.26 16.60 -18.30
N ALA A 611 3.97 16.42 -18.09
CA ALA A 611 3.44 15.89 -16.85
C ALA A 611 3.91 14.44 -16.75
N ASP A 612 4.61 14.11 -15.67
CA ASP A 612 4.99 12.73 -15.33
C ASP A 612 3.72 11.91 -15.00
N SER A 613 3.06 11.45 -16.05
CA SER A 613 2.10 10.38 -15.94
C SER A 613 2.87 9.07 -16.09
N LEU A 614 2.92 8.26 -15.03
CA LEU A 614 3.22 6.83 -15.09
C LEU A 614 2.12 6.15 -15.92
N CYS A 615 2.14 6.36 -17.23
CA CYS A 615 1.32 5.62 -18.18
C CYS A 615 2.02 4.30 -18.48
N TRP A 616 1.48 3.22 -18.01
CA TRP A 616 1.69 1.90 -18.57
C TRP A 616 1.10 1.90 -19.98
N ALA A 617 1.95 1.97 -21.00
CA ALA A 617 1.50 1.81 -22.38
C ALA A 617 1.08 0.35 -22.61
N PRO A 618 -0.05 0.12 -23.29
CA PRO A 618 -0.40 -1.23 -23.72
C PRO A 618 0.55 -1.64 -24.84
N CYS A 619 1.24 -2.78 -24.68
CA CYS A 619 1.97 -3.43 -25.77
C CYS A 619 0.98 -3.80 -26.88
N GLY A 620 0.96 -3.00 -27.94
CA GLY A 620 0.35 -3.34 -29.21
C GLY A 620 1.13 -4.51 -29.85
N GLY A 621 0.40 -5.43 -30.48
CA GLY A 621 0.93 -6.64 -31.05
C GLY A 621 2.05 -6.41 -32.04
N ILE A 622 3.05 -7.26 -31.95
CA ILE A 622 4.15 -7.38 -32.90
C ILE A 622 3.70 -8.32 -34.04
N PRO A 623 3.81 -7.90 -35.31
CA PRO A 623 3.61 -8.82 -36.42
C PRO A 623 4.79 -9.79 -36.53
N SER A 624 4.47 -11.04 -36.73
CA SER A 624 5.43 -12.11 -37.03
C SER A 624 6.23 -11.82 -38.31
N GLY A 625 7.50 -11.61 -38.16
CA GLY A 625 8.45 -11.49 -39.28
C GLY A 625 9.80 -12.06 -38.90
N ASN A 626 10.08 -13.26 -39.42
CA ASN A 626 11.37 -13.94 -39.36
C ASN A 626 12.53 -13.01 -39.77
N ARG A 627 13.51 -12.78 -38.90
CA ARG A 627 14.91 -12.49 -39.30
C ARG A 627 15.87 -13.05 -38.27
N THR A 628 16.59 -14.10 -38.70
CA THR A 628 17.79 -14.63 -38.08
C THR A 628 18.91 -13.56 -38.12
N ALA A 629 19.37 -13.12 -36.95
CA ALA A 629 20.61 -12.34 -36.83
C ALA A 629 21.67 -13.18 -36.10
N ARG A 630 22.74 -13.53 -36.81
CA ARG A 630 23.93 -14.17 -36.23
C ARG A 630 24.80 -13.09 -35.55
N TRP A 631 25.13 -13.28 -34.29
CA TRP A 631 26.16 -12.52 -33.59
C TRP A 631 27.52 -13.15 -33.84
N ARG A 632 28.46 -12.37 -34.36
CA ARG A 632 29.90 -12.72 -34.36
C ARG A 632 30.54 -12.05 -33.15
N THR A 633 31.26 -12.85 -32.39
CA THR A 633 32.22 -12.43 -31.37
C THR A 633 33.46 -11.83 -32.00
N SER A 634 33.87 -10.68 -31.54
CA SER A 634 35.25 -10.21 -31.47
C SER A 634 35.37 -9.32 -30.25
#